data_a953158ea93ef4bdae8d6257b52098aa
#
_entry.id   a953158ea93ef4bdae8d6257b52098aa
#
_cell.length_a   1.000
_cell.length_b   1.000
_cell.length_c   1.000
_cell.angle_alpha   90.00
_cell.angle_beta   90.00
_cell.angle_gamma   90.00
#
_symmetry.space_group_name_H-M   'P 1'
#
loop_
_entity.id
_entity.type
_entity.pdbx_description
1 polymer ?
#
loop_
_entity_poly.entity_id
_entity_poly.type
_entity_poly.pdbx_seq_one_letter_code
_entity_poly.pdbx_strand_id
1 'polypeptide(L)'
;MEILQFVWDPTSEGFTIFGKFTLYYYSLMWMLAFILGFYIMQIIYKKEGLSMEKLDSLFVYTILGTMIGARLGHVIFYQIELFDQDFFSVFLPFRFNPTFEFTGFRGLASHGAAIGIITAMYLYNSRILKKSVLWILDRILIPVAIGGAFIRIGNFFNSEIVGKETDSVFGVVFSKLGEDFARHPAQLYEAFSYITVSYTHLTLPTKRIV
;
A
#
# COMPACT_ATOMS: atom_id res chain seq x y z
N MET A 1 -32.47 -16.03 -18.67
CA MET A 1 -31.53 -16.80 -17.82
C MET A 1 -30.97 -15.80 -16.83
N GLU A 2 -31.44 -15.83 -15.59
CA GLU A 2 -30.90 -14.95 -14.57
C GLU A 2 -29.43 -15.36 -14.37
N ILE A 3 -28.53 -14.44 -14.62
CA ILE A 3 -27.11 -14.62 -14.32
C ILE A 3 -26.99 -14.54 -12.81
N LEU A 4 -26.63 -15.64 -12.16
CA LEU A 4 -26.41 -15.69 -10.72
C LEU A 4 -25.13 -14.85 -10.44
N GLN A 5 -25.32 -13.60 -10.04
CA GLN A 5 -24.23 -12.69 -9.71
C GLN A 5 -23.69 -13.02 -8.32
N PHE A 6 -22.36 -12.95 -8.16
CA PHE A 6 -21.72 -13.16 -6.87
C PHE A 6 -21.97 -11.96 -5.97
N VAL A 7 -22.58 -12.21 -4.80
CA VAL A 7 -22.80 -11.18 -3.78
C VAL A 7 -21.64 -11.19 -2.80
N TRP A 8 -20.95 -10.07 -2.70
CA TRP A 8 -19.87 -9.85 -1.75
C TRP A 8 -20.40 -9.10 -0.53
N ASP A 9 -20.58 -9.84 0.56
CA ASP A 9 -21.07 -9.33 1.84
C ASP A 9 -20.10 -9.73 2.96
N PRO A 10 -18.97 -9.03 3.13
CA PRO A 10 -18.07 -9.32 4.24
C PRO A 10 -18.73 -8.94 5.57
N THR A 11 -19.05 -9.95 6.38
CA THR A 11 -19.70 -9.79 7.69
C THR A 11 -18.88 -9.00 8.69
N SER A 12 -17.57 -8.90 8.47
CA SER A 12 -16.67 -8.11 9.30
C SER A 12 -15.56 -7.48 8.44
N GLU A 13 -15.04 -6.33 8.87
CA GLU A 13 -13.89 -5.68 8.26
C GLU A 13 -12.56 -6.22 8.79
N GLY A 14 -12.61 -7.13 9.77
CA GLY A 14 -11.46 -7.71 10.43
C GLY A 14 -11.88 -8.71 11.51
N PHE A 15 -10.92 -9.17 12.29
CA PHE A 15 -11.16 -10.05 13.44
C PHE A 15 -10.62 -9.42 14.73
N THR A 16 -11.36 -9.64 15.80
CA THR A 16 -11.03 -9.07 17.12
C THR A 16 -10.20 -10.06 17.93
N ILE A 17 -9.01 -9.63 18.34
CA ILE A 17 -8.09 -10.40 19.19
C ILE A 17 -8.33 -9.99 20.64
N PHE A 18 -8.48 -10.98 21.54
CA PHE A 18 -8.75 -10.79 22.97
C PHE A 18 -9.95 -9.89 23.29
N GLY A 19 -10.94 -9.78 22.38
CA GLY A 19 -12.13 -8.96 22.59
C GLY A 19 -11.91 -7.44 22.67
N LYS A 20 -10.69 -6.96 22.43
CA LYS A 20 -10.32 -5.54 22.55
C LYS A 20 -9.62 -4.96 21.33
N PHE A 21 -8.95 -5.77 20.55
CA PHE A 21 -8.13 -5.31 19.43
C PHE A 21 -8.68 -5.86 18.11
N THR A 22 -9.21 -4.99 17.28
CA THR A 22 -9.68 -5.39 15.95
C THR A 22 -8.56 -5.22 14.92
N LEU A 23 -8.11 -6.32 14.33
CA LEU A 23 -7.19 -6.34 13.22
C LEU A 23 -7.99 -6.34 11.91
N TYR A 24 -7.97 -5.23 11.23
CA TYR A 24 -8.66 -5.05 9.96
C TYR A 24 -7.95 -5.81 8.82
N TYR A 25 -8.70 -6.42 7.93
CA TYR A 25 -8.16 -7.14 6.76
C TYR A 25 -7.29 -6.22 5.90
N TYR A 26 -7.68 -4.95 5.74
CA TYR A 26 -6.89 -3.96 5.03
C TYR A 26 -5.50 -3.74 5.67
N SER A 27 -5.45 -3.62 6.99
CA SER A 27 -4.18 -3.51 7.72
C SER A 27 -3.33 -4.77 7.62
N LEU A 28 -3.99 -5.94 7.60
CA LEU A 28 -3.31 -7.22 7.39
C LEU A 28 -2.67 -7.30 6.00
N MET A 29 -3.35 -6.81 4.95
CA MET A 29 -2.79 -6.74 3.60
C MET A 29 -1.56 -5.85 3.54
N TRP A 30 -1.56 -4.71 4.22
CA TRP A 30 -0.39 -3.85 4.34
C TRP A 30 0.78 -4.57 5.03
N MET A 31 0.51 -5.27 6.13
CA MET A 31 1.53 -6.03 6.84
C MET A 31 2.15 -7.12 5.96
N LEU A 32 1.32 -7.88 5.24
CA LEU A 32 1.78 -8.90 4.30
C LEU A 32 2.59 -8.30 3.15
N ALA A 33 2.20 -7.15 2.62
CA ALA A 33 2.94 -6.43 1.59
C ALA A 33 4.36 -6.08 2.05
N PHE A 34 4.52 -5.55 3.26
CA PHE A 34 5.85 -5.23 3.82
C PHE A 34 6.68 -6.48 4.11
N ILE A 35 6.09 -7.53 4.69
CA ILE A 35 6.80 -8.79 4.99
C ILE A 35 7.32 -9.44 3.70
N LEU A 36 6.46 -9.59 2.70
CA LEU A 36 6.85 -10.19 1.42
C LEU A 36 7.82 -9.28 0.65
N GLY A 37 7.60 -7.97 0.69
CA GLY A 37 8.51 -7.00 0.09
C GLY A 37 9.91 -7.09 0.69
N PHE A 38 10.02 -7.19 2.01
CA PHE A 38 11.29 -7.38 2.71
C PHE A 38 11.96 -8.70 2.30
N TYR A 39 11.20 -9.81 2.27
CA TYR A 39 11.71 -11.12 1.89
C TYR A 39 12.26 -11.14 0.45
N ILE A 40 11.53 -10.53 -0.50
CA ILE A 40 11.97 -10.41 -1.89
C ILE A 40 13.26 -9.59 -1.98
N MET A 41 13.31 -8.45 -1.30
CA MET A 41 14.51 -7.62 -1.28
C MET A 41 15.69 -8.33 -0.62
N GLN A 42 15.44 -9.18 0.38
CA GLN A 42 16.48 -10.02 0.97
C GLN A 42 17.09 -10.98 -0.06
N ILE A 43 16.27 -11.62 -0.90
CA ILE A 43 16.75 -12.48 -1.97
C ILE A 43 17.58 -11.68 -2.98
N ILE A 44 17.11 -10.50 -3.37
CA ILE A 44 17.80 -9.62 -4.32
C ILE A 44 19.15 -9.18 -3.75
N TYR A 45 19.19 -8.73 -2.49
CA TYR A 45 20.42 -8.27 -1.84
C TYR A 45 21.46 -9.38 -1.71
N LYS A 46 21.02 -10.59 -1.35
CA LYS A 46 21.91 -11.77 -1.32
C LYS A 46 22.50 -12.08 -2.70
N LYS A 47 21.68 -12.06 -3.76
CA LYS A 47 22.14 -12.29 -5.14
C LYS A 47 23.11 -11.22 -5.64
N GLU A 48 22.94 -9.99 -5.20
CA GLU A 48 23.78 -8.84 -5.59
C GLU A 48 25.00 -8.65 -4.66
N GLY A 49 25.21 -9.55 -3.68
CA GLY A 49 26.34 -9.48 -2.74
C GLY A 49 26.30 -8.28 -1.79
N LEU A 50 25.11 -7.76 -1.48
CA LEU A 50 24.90 -6.64 -0.57
C LEU A 50 24.67 -7.12 0.86
N SER A 51 25.11 -6.33 1.84
CA SER A 51 24.94 -6.67 3.26
C SER A 51 23.48 -6.54 3.72
N MET A 52 23.10 -7.34 4.71
CA MET A 52 21.76 -7.28 5.31
C MET A 52 21.54 -5.96 6.08
N GLU A 53 22.56 -5.37 6.66
CA GLU A 53 22.48 -4.06 7.30
C GLU A 53 22.00 -2.95 6.35
N LYS A 54 22.43 -3.03 5.08
CA LYS A 54 21.91 -2.13 4.04
C LYS A 54 20.44 -2.40 3.72
N LEU A 55 20.00 -3.66 3.75
CA LEU A 55 18.60 -4.01 3.58
C LEU A 55 17.74 -3.49 4.74
N ASP A 56 18.19 -3.66 5.98
CA ASP A 56 17.48 -3.16 7.15
C ASP A 56 17.33 -1.63 7.08
N SER A 57 18.39 -0.95 6.67
CA SER A 57 18.35 0.49 6.42
C SER A 57 17.35 0.85 5.31
N LEU A 58 17.34 0.12 4.18
CA LEU A 58 16.36 0.33 3.11
C LEU A 58 14.93 0.21 3.64
N PHE A 59 14.67 -0.80 4.46
CA PHE A 59 13.35 -1.04 5.04
C PHE A 59 12.88 0.12 5.91
N VAL A 60 13.75 0.63 6.79
CA VAL A 60 13.48 1.81 7.62
C VAL A 60 13.21 3.05 6.75
N TYR A 61 14.06 3.32 5.75
CA TYR A 61 13.85 4.45 4.82
C TYR A 61 12.52 4.32 4.07
N THR A 62 12.15 3.11 3.65
CA THR A 62 10.89 2.86 2.93
C THR A 62 9.68 3.13 3.82
N ILE A 63 9.68 2.59 5.05
CA ILE A 63 8.56 2.80 5.99
C ILE A 63 8.42 4.30 6.31
N LEU A 64 9.50 4.95 6.72
CA LEU A 64 9.46 6.37 7.07
C LEU A 64 9.08 7.24 5.89
N GLY A 65 9.63 6.97 4.71
CA GLY A 65 9.29 7.69 3.48
C GLY A 65 7.83 7.54 3.12
N THR A 66 7.28 6.31 3.21
CA THR A 66 5.87 6.04 2.95
C THR A 66 4.96 6.77 3.93
N MET A 67 5.22 6.62 5.24
CA MET A 67 4.35 7.19 6.28
C MET A 67 4.39 8.72 6.28
N ILE A 68 5.57 9.30 6.28
CA ILE A 68 5.75 10.76 6.30
C ILE A 68 5.21 11.36 5.01
N GLY A 69 5.54 10.78 3.86
CA GLY A 69 5.08 11.24 2.56
C GLY A 69 3.56 11.15 2.42
N ALA A 70 2.95 10.02 2.80
CA ALA A 70 1.50 9.84 2.75
C ALA A 70 0.78 10.84 3.65
N ARG A 71 1.28 11.06 4.86
CA ARG A 71 0.68 11.99 5.82
C ARG A 71 0.84 13.44 5.38
N LEU A 72 2.04 13.87 5.03
CA LEU A 72 2.29 15.22 4.53
C LEU A 72 1.50 15.50 3.26
N GLY A 73 1.47 14.56 2.31
CA GLY A 73 0.67 14.70 1.10
C GLY A 73 -0.81 14.89 1.42
N HIS A 74 -1.36 14.12 2.37
CA HIS A 74 -2.75 14.32 2.79
C HIS A 74 -2.98 15.71 3.42
N VAL A 75 -2.11 16.11 4.36
CA VAL A 75 -2.26 17.42 5.01
C VAL A 75 -2.14 18.57 4.01
N ILE A 76 -1.13 18.53 3.14
CA ILE A 76 -0.90 19.60 2.16
C ILE A 76 -2.07 19.73 1.16
N PHE A 77 -2.65 18.62 0.71
CA PHE A 77 -3.67 18.66 -0.34
C PHE A 77 -5.10 18.72 0.20
N TYR A 78 -5.37 18.27 1.43
CA TYR A 78 -6.73 18.13 1.93
C TYR A 78 -7.00 18.76 3.28
N GLN A 79 -5.97 19.07 4.08
CA GLN A 79 -6.13 19.60 5.46
C GLN A 79 -5.02 20.60 5.81
N ILE A 80 -4.73 21.53 4.92
CA ILE A 80 -3.63 22.49 5.08
C ILE A 80 -3.77 23.32 6.36
N GLU A 81 -5.00 23.52 6.83
CA GLU A 81 -5.32 24.25 8.05
C GLU A 81 -4.75 23.60 9.32
N LEU A 82 -4.39 22.30 9.28
CA LEU A 82 -3.77 21.63 10.43
C LEU A 82 -2.42 22.24 10.83
N PHE A 83 -1.72 22.88 9.90
CA PHE A 83 -0.45 23.54 10.22
C PHE A 83 -0.63 24.70 11.18
N ASP A 84 -1.79 25.37 11.14
CA ASP A 84 -2.09 26.51 12.01
C ASP A 84 -2.92 26.11 13.23
N GLN A 85 -3.83 25.14 13.09
CA GLN A 85 -4.78 24.76 14.14
C GLN A 85 -4.22 23.73 15.11
N ASP A 86 -3.46 22.73 14.60
CA ASP A 86 -2.91 21.63 15.40
C ASP A 86 -1.66 21.03 14.74
N PHE A 87 -0.58 21.78 14.80
CA PHE A 87 0.70 21.43 14.15
C PHE A 87 1.21 20.04 14.50
N PHE A 88 1.07 19.62 15.77
CA PHE A 88 1.54 18.29 16.19
C PHE A 88 0.72 17.14 15.60
N SER A 89 -0.56 17.35 15.33
CA SER A 89 -1.43 16.38 14.65
C SER A 89 -1.04 16.12 13.20
N VAL A 90 -0.22 16.98 12.60
CA VAL A 90 0.34 16.74 11.26
C VAL A 90 1.25 15.50 11.26
N PHE A 91 2.05 15.32 12.32
CA PHE A 91 3.09 14.28 12.38
C PHE A 91 2.76 13.13 13.33
N LEU A 92 1.89 13.37 14.31
CA LEU A 92 1.57 12.41 15.36
C LEU A 92 0.15 11.85 15.20
N PRO A 93 -0.10 10.61 15.64
CA PRO A 93 -1.42 10.00 15.58
C PRO A 93 -2.36 10.50 16.70
N PHE A 94 -2.20 11.75 17.10
CA PHE A 94 -2.96 12.39 18.18
C PHE A 94 -3.53 13.72 17.71
N ARG A 95 -4.72 14.05 18.20
CA ARG A 95 -5.29 15.41 18.12
C ARG A 95 -5.01 16.10 19.44
N PHE A 96 -4.55 17.34 19.39
CA PHE A 96 -4.26 18.15 20.58
C PHE A 96 -5.28 19.26 20.79
N ASN A 97 -5.97 19.69 19.74
CA ASN A 97 -7.02 20.71 19.76
C ASN A 97 -8.34 20.16 19.21
N PRO A 98 -9.53 20.45 19.80
CA PRO A 98 -9.75 21.13 21.09
C PRO A 98 -9.50 20.25 22.31
N THR A 99 -9.38 18.93 22.14
CA THR A 99 -9.16 17.94 23.21
C THR A 99 -8.12 16.92 22.76
N PHE A 100 -7.33 16.45 23.73
CA PHE A 100 -6.35 15.38 23.46
C PHE A 100 -7.07 14.06 23.17
N GLU A 101 -6.85 13.52 21.98
CA GLU A 101 -7.47 12.28 21.52
C GLU A 101 -6.49 11.47 20.66
N PHE A 102 -6.46 10.16 20.84
CA PHE A 102 -5.76 9.27 19.93
C PHE A 102 -6.60 9.02 18.67
N THR A 103 -6.19 9.59 17.56
CA THR A 103 -6.90 9.48 16.27
C THR A 103 -6.38 8.37 15.36
N GLY A 104 -5.22 7.79 15.69
CA GLY A 104 -4.47 6.95 14.78
C GLY A 104 -3.93 7.75 13.58
N PHE A 105 -3.23 7.09 12.68
CA PHE A 105 -2.80 7.70 11.41
C PHE A 105 -3.95 7.64 10.39
N ARG A 106 -4.85 8.62 10.48
CA ARG A 106 -5.93 8.83 9.51
C ARG A 106 -5.51 9.89 8.50
N GLY A 107 -6.07 9.81 7.30
CA GLY A 107 -5.73 10.75 6.23
C GLY A 107 -4.31 10.48 5.69
N LEU A 108 -4.22 9.57 4.75
CA LEU A 108 -3.01 9.22 4.03
C LEU A 108 -3.28 9.35 2.52
N ALA A 109 -2.38 10.00 1.79
CA ALA A 109 -2.50 10.21 0.36
C ALA A 109 -1.46 9.37 -0.40
N SER A 110 -1.90 8.58 -1.37
CA SER A 110 -1.03 7.67 -2.14
C SER A 110 0.03 8.42 -2.96
N HIS A 111 -0.31 9.55 -3.54
CA HIS A 111 0.67 10.38 -4.27
C HIS A 111 1.72 10.99 -3.34
N GLY A 112 1.34 11.37 -2.12
CA GLY A 112 2.29 11.78 -1.09
C GLY A 112 3.23 10.64 -0.70
N ALA A 113 2.70 9.41 -0.54
CA ALA A 113 3.51 8.22 -0.30
C ALA A 113 4.51 7.97 -1.43
N ALA A 114 4.09 8.08 -2.69
CA ALA A 114 4.97 7.90 -3.85
C ALA A 114 6.14 8.91 -3.84
N ILE A 115 5.86 10.19 -3.61
CA ILE A 115 6.90 11.22 -3.49
C ILE A 115 7.83 10.92 -2.31
N GLY A 116 7.27 10.52 -1.17
CA GLY A 116 8.03 10.15 0.03
C GLY A 116 8.96 8.96 -0.21
N ILE A 117 8.49 7.92 -0.89
CA ILE A 117 9.31 6.74 -1.24
C ILE A 117 10.44 7.14 -2.19
N ILE A 118 10.17 7.90 -3.25
CA ILE A 118 11.21 8.34 -4.20
C ILE A 118 12.28 9.15 -3.46
N THR A 119 11.87 10.07 -2.60
CA THR A 119 12.78 10.87 -1.78
C THR A 119 13.61 9.99 -0.84
N ALA A 120 12.97 9.03 -0.16
CA ALA A 120 13.64 8.08 0.72
C ALA A 120 14.67 7.22 -0.04
N MET A 121 14.33 6.76 -1.25
CA MET A 121 15.26 6.00 -2.09
C MET A 121 16.46 6.84 -2.51
N TYR A 122 16.25 8.10 -2.86
CA TYR A 122 17.35 9.02 -3.16
C TYR A 122 18.27 9.21 -1.95
N LEU A 123 17.70 9.48 -0.76
CA LEU A 123 18.47 9.67 0.47
C LEU A 123 19.20 8.38 0.89
N TYR A 124 18.53 7.25 0.85
CA TYR A 124 19.11 5.95 1.14
C TYR A 124 20.29 5.65 0.20
N ASN A 125 20.09 5.85 -1.09
CA ASN A 125 21.14 5.60 -2.07
C ASN A 125 22.33 6.52 -1.88
N SER A 126 22.12 7.81 -1.67
CA SER A 126 23.21 8.81 -1.51
C SER A 126 24.03 8.58 -0.23
N ARG A 127 23.40 8.10 0.85
CA ARG A 127 24.05 7.94 2.16
C ARG A 127 24.64 6.55 2.40
N ILE A 128 23.93 5.50 1.98
CA ILE A 128 24.20 4.12 2.40
C ILE A 128 24.59 3.21 1.23
N LEU A 129 23.76 3.15 0.19
CA LEU A 129 23.95 2.18 -0.88
C LEU A 129 25.08 2.55 -1.84
N LYS A 130 25.20 3.84 -2.18
CA LYS A 130 26.25 4.38 -3.08
C LYS A 130 26.25 3.79 -4.50
N LYS A 131 25.05 3.52 -5.03
CA LYS A 131 24.81 3.07 -6.42
C LYS A 131 24.02 4.13 -7.20
N SER A 132 23.63 3.86 -8.44
CA SER A 132 22.70 4.77 -9.13
C SER A 132 21.30 4.72 -8.54
N VAL A 133 20.58 5.84 -8.56
CA VAL A 133 19.18 5.88 -8.08
C VAL A 133 18.30 4.93 -8.89
N LEU A 134 18.53 4.83 -10.21
CA LEU A 134 17.81 3.91 -11.08
C LEU A 134 18.03 2.45 -10.68
N TRP A 135 19.22 2.12 -10.16
CA TRP A 135 19.51 0.76 -9.69
C TRP A 135 18.58 0.33 -8.56
N ILE A 136 18.32 1.19 -7.57
CA ILE A 136 17.43 0.85 -6.46
C ILE A 136 15.96 0.90 -6.89
N LEU A 137 15.58 1.87 -7.73
CA LEU A 137 14.19 1.99 -8.20
C LEU A 137 13.78 0.77 -9.04
N ASP A 138 14.66 0.26 -9.88
CA ASP A 138 14.42 -0.95 -10.68
C ASP A 138 14.16 -2.19 -9.79
N ARG A 139 14.87 -2.33 -8.69
CA ARG A 139 14.71 -3.47 -7.79
C ARG A 139 13.51 -3.35 -6.85
N ILE A 140 13.23 -2.15 -6.38
CA ILE A 140 12.09 -1.91 -5.49
C ILE A 140 10.75 -2.00 -6.23
N LEU A 141 10.74 -1.89 -7.56
CA LEU A 141 9.53 -2.04 -8.37
C LEU A 141 8.86 -3.40 -8.14
N ILE A 142 9.64 -4.46 -7.96
CA ILE A 142 9.13 -5.82 -7.74
C ILE A 142 8.30 -5.91 -6.44
N PRO A 143 8.86 -5.59 -5.26
CA PRO A 143 8.08 -5.60 -4.03
C PRO A 143 6.95 -4.56 -4.02
N VAL A 144 7.12 -3.41 -4.69
CA VAL A 144 6.05 -2.41 -4.82
C VAL A 144 4.87 -2.95 -5.62
N ALA A 145 5.10 -3.68 -6.70
CA ALA A 145 4.02 -4.30 -7.47
C ALA A 145 3.28 -5.37 -6.64
N ILE A 146 4.00 -6.22 -5.91
CA ILE A 146 3.37 -7.19 -4.98
C ILE A 146 2.59 -6.46 -3.88
N GLY A 147 3.16 -5.42 -3.30
CA GLY A 147 2.47 -4.59 -2.32
C GLY A 147 1.18 -3.99 -2.89
N GLY A 148 1.22 -3.49 -4.13
CA GLY A 148 0.05 -3.02 -4.86
C GLY A 148 -1.04 -4.08 -4.97
N ALA A 149 -0.69 -5.34 -5.27
CA ALA A 149 -1.65 -6.44 -5.32
C ALA A 149 -2.35 -6.65 -3.97
N PHE A 150 -1.61 -6.68 -2.86
CA PHE A 150 -2.20 -6.82 -1.52
C PHE A 150 -3.09 -5.64 -1.15
N ILE A 151 -2.69 -4.42 -1.48
CA ILE A 151 -3.51 -3.23 -1.24
C ILE A 151 -4.84 -3.34 -2.00
N ARG A 152 -4.83 -3.78 -3.27
CA ARG A 152 -6.04 -3.98 -4.05
C ARG A 152 -6.94 -5.09 -3.48
N ILE A 153 -6.37 -6.17 -2.96
CA ILE A 153 -7.13 -7.18 -2.23
C ILE A 153 -7.75 -6.56 -0.96
N GLY A 154 -7.02 -5.72 -0.24
CA GLY A 154 -7.55 -4.97 0.90
C GLY A 154 -8.71 -4.04 0.53
N ASN A 155 -8.61 -3.30 -0.59
CA ASN A 155 -9.71 -2.49 -1.11
C ASN A 155 -10.94 -3.34 -1.45
N PHE A 156 -10.77 -4.56 -1.95
CA PHE A 156 -11.87 -5.48 -2.18
C PHE A 156 -12.59 -5.86 -0.89
N PHE A 157 -11.87 -6.18 0.19
CA PHE A 157 -12.47 -6.44 1.51
C PHE A 157 -13.26 -5.24 2.04
N ASN A 158 -12.79 -4.02 1.79
CA ASN A 158 -13.46 -2.80 2.20
C ASN A 158 -14.62 -2.40 1.26
N SER A 159 -14.81 -3.08 0.12
CA SER A 159 -15.77 -2.70 -0.93
C SER A 159 -15.54 -1.28 -1.46
N GLU A 160 -14.27 -0.87 -1.59
CA GLU A 160 -13.87 0.46 -2.08
C GLU A 160 -13.12 0.37 -3.42
N ILE A 161 -13.12 1.48 -4.18
CA ILE A 161 -12.47 1.56 -5.51
C ILE A 161 -12.99 0.49 -6.47
N VAL A 162 -14.31 0.28 -6.45
CA VAL A 162 -15.02 -0.65 -7.33
C VAL A 162 -15.04 -0.14 -8.77
N GLY A 163 -15.24 -1.05 -9.72
CA GLY A 163 -15.38 -0.72 -11.13
C GLY A 163 -16.75 -0.19 -11.51
N LYS A 164 -16.96 -0.02 -12.82
CA LYS A 164 -18.25 0.38 -13.38
C LYS A 164 -19.28 -0.74 -13.23
N GLU A 165 -20.56 -0.37 -13.28
CA GLU A 165 -21.69 -1.28 -13.39
C GLU A 165 -21.53 -2.25 -14.57
N THR A 166 -21.97 -3.50 -14.40
CA THR A 166 -21.83 -4.54 -15.41
C THR A 166 -22.83 -5.66 -15.27
N ASP A 167 -23.27 -6.17 -16.41
CA ASP A 167 -24.08 -7.40 -16.51
C ASP A 167 -23.22 -8.66 -16.75
N SER A 168 -21.90 -8.53 -16.63
CA SER A 168 -20.97 -9.65 -16.83
C SER A 168 -21.13 -10.71 -15.77
N VAL A 169 -20.90 -11.98 -16.13
CA VAL A 169 -20.83 -13.12 -15.18
C VAL A 169 -19.73 -12.96 -14.12
N PHE A 170 -18.77 -12.07 -14.34
CA PHE A 170 -17.73 -11.71 -13.39
C PHE A 170 -18.09 -10.49 -12.53
N GLY A 171 -19.33 -9.97 -12.69
CA GLY A 171 -19.82 -8.87 -11.87
C GLY A 171 -20.00 -9.29 -10.41
N VAL A 172 -19.77 -8.37 -9.50
CA VAL A 172 -19.90 -8.55 -8.06
C VAL A 172 -20.86 -7.49 -7.50
N VAL A 173 -21.89 -7.92 -6.77
CA VAL A 173 -22.75 -7.03 -6.01
C VAL A 173 -22.09 -6.78 -4.65
N PHE A 174 -21.73 -5.52 -4.37
CA PHE A 174 -21.09 -5.13 -3.12
C PHE A 174 -22.13 -4.65 -2.11
N SER A 175 -22.58 -5.53 -1.21
CA SER A 175 -23.65 -5.23 -0.23
C SER A 175 -23.39 -3.99 0.60
N LYS A 176 -22.12 -3.71 0.93
CA LYS A 176 -21.73 -2.53 1.71
C LYS A 176 -22.03 -1.19 1.02
N LEU A 177 -22.17 -1.17 -0.30
CA LEU A 177 -22.49 0.04 -1.05
C LEU A 177 -24.00 0.34 -1.06
N GLY A 178 -24.84 -0.61 -0.61
CA GLY A 178 -26.29 -0.50 -0.66
C GLY A 178 -26.86 -0.50 -2.08
N GLU A 179 -26.11 -1.04 -3.04
CA GLU A 179 -26.50 -1.16 -4.45
C GLU A 179 -27.05 -2.57 -4.72
N ASP A 180 -28.01 -2.66 -5.62
CA ASP A 180 -28.68 -3.91 -6.04
C ASP A 180 -28.18 -4.44 -7.40
N PHE A 181 -27.19 -3.76 -7.99
CA PHE A 181 -26.56 -4.12 -9.25
C PHE A 181 -25.11 -4.51 -9.08
N ALA A 182 -24.59 -5.27 -10.05
CA ALA A 182 -23.22 -5.72 -10.02
C ALA A 182 -22.24 -4.70 -10.62
N ARG A 183 -21.02 -4.66 -10.09
CA ARG A 183 -19.89 -3.90 -10.61
C ARG A 183 -18.72 -4.80 -10.98
N HIS A 184 -17.91 -4.37 -11.90
CA HIS A 184 -16.62 -5.03 -12.13
C HIS A 184 -15.78 -4.98 -10.85
N PRO A 185 -15.24 -6.10 -10.35
CA PRO A 185 -14.29 -6.11 -9.23
C PRO A 185 -12.91 -5.61 -9.71
N ALA A 186 -12.82 -4.31 -10.00
CA ALA A 186 -11.62 -3.67 -10.56
C ALA A 186 -10.39 -3.93 -9.68
N GLN A 187 -10.59 -4.02 -8.36
CA GLN A 187 -9.53 -4.33 -7.40
C GLN A 187 -8.86 -5.68 -7.70
N LEU A 188 -9.66 -6.71 -8.02
CA LEU A 188 -9.13 -8.05 -8.33
C LEU A 188 -8.41 -8.09 -9.68
N TYR A 189 -8.93 -7.35 -10.67
CA TYR A 189 -8.26 -7.21 -11.98
C TYR A 189 -6.91 -6.53 -11.83
N GLU A 190 -6.85 -5.45 -11.06
CA GLU A 190 -5.60 -4.74 -10.78
C GLU A 190 -4.63 -5.60 -9.95
N ALA A 191 -5.12 -6.32 -8.92
CA ALA A 191 -4.30 -7.23 -8.14
C ALA A 191 -3.65 -8.31 -9.01
N PHE A 192 -4.42 -8.93 -9.91
CA PHE A 192 -3.91 -9.91 -10.87
C PHE A 192 -2.87 -9.30 -11.81
N SER A 193 -3.11 -8.10 -12.30
CA SER A 193 -2.16 -7.38 -13.16
C SER A 193 -0.84 -7.10 -12.43
N TYR A 194 -0.89 -6.64 -11.18
CA TYR A 194 0.30 -6.41 -10.36
C TYR A 194 1.09 -7.70 -10.08
N ILE A 195 0.41 -8.83 -9.81
CA ILE A 195 1.06 -10.13 -9.63
C ILE A 195 1.76 -10.55 -10.93
N THR A 196 1.11 -10.38 -12.08
CA THR A 196 1.67 -10.70 -13.39
C THR A 196 2.92 -9.86 -13.68
N VAL A 197 2.88 -8.55 -13.40
CA VAL A 197 4.04 -7.67 -13.54
C VAL A 197 5.19 -8.13 -12.64
N SER A 198 4.90 -8.43 -11.37
CA SER A 198 5.91 -8.93 -10.43
C SER A 198 6.55 -10.22 -10.90
N TYR A 199 5.75 -11.17 -11.39
CA TYR A 199 6.23 -12.44 -11.90
C TYR A 199 7.14 -12.25 -13.12
N THR A 200 6.76 -11.40 -14.07
CA THR A 200 7.57 -11.12 -15.25
C THR A 200 8.92 -10.49 -14.89
N HIS A 201 8.96 -9.56 -13.94
CA HIS A 201 10.21 -8.95 -13.49
C HIS A 201 11.10 -9.89 -12.67
N LEU A 202 10.53 -10.89 -12.00
CA LEU A 202 11.30 -11.92 -11.28
C LEU A 202 11.88 -12.99 -12.19
N THR A 203 11.18 -13.33 -13.27
CA THR A 203 11.50 -14.52 -14.10
C THR A 203 12.21 -14.16 -15.40
N LEU A 204 11.91 -13.00 -15.99
CA LEU A 204 12.61 -12.58 -17.20
C LEU A 204 14.04 -12.11 -16.85
N PRO A 205 15.06 -12.58 -17.58
CA PRO A 205 16.39 -12.01 -17.46
C PRO A 205 16.31 -10.54 -17.87
N THR A 206 16.31 -9.64 -16.89
CA THR A 206 16.51 -8.22 -17.16
C THR A 206 17.83 -8.12 -17.90
N LYS A 207 17.78 -7.92 -19.22
CA LYS A 207 18.98 -7.56 -19.98
C LYS A 207 19.52 -6.32 -19.31
N ARG A 208 20.66 -6.46 -18.62
CA ARG A 208 21.39 -5.30 -18.11
C ARG A 208 21.65 -4.41 -19.31
N ILE A 209 20.93 -3.31 -19.41
CA ILE A 209 21.33 -2.20 -20.25
C ILE A 209 22.54 -1.62 -19.50
N VAL A 210 23.69 -1.98 -19.99
CA VAL A 210 25.00 -1.45 -19.54
C VAL A 210 25.10 -0.03 -20.03
#